data_c2a172e638509f8366f1844e09106759
#
_entry.id   c2a172e638509f8366f1844e09106759
#
_cell.length_a   1.000
_cell.length_b   1.000
_cell.length_c   1.000
_cell.angle_alpha   90.00
_cell.angle_beta   90.00
_cell.angle_gamma   90.00
#
_symmetry.space_group_name_H-M   'P 1'
#
loop_
_entity.id
_entity.type
_entity.pdbx_description
1 polymer ?
#
loop_
_entity_poly.entity_id
_entity_poly.type
_entity_poly.pdbx_seq_one_letter_code
_entity_poly.pdbx_strand_id
1 'polypeptide(L)'
;VRDLNTHLKEFLGETIVNEHIDSVYSFIMDFDHAYQWMYKIKSSKRISPLNEEKFYVHFTVNINWPLTDRDLVMEVKKDTKEEMRIITMISRPKFVPEDKDYIRIIDSKSVWTLEYVDKKHTKVFLQSHSDIQGIPSWVTDLFITQTPFYGLKNLRKRFN
;
A
#
# COMPACT_ATOMS: atom_id res chain seq x y z
N VAL A 1 3.05 -4.04 -15.44
CA VAL A 1 3.22 -2.58 -15.26
C VAL A 1 2.73 -1.89 -16.51
N ARG A 2 1.90 -0.87 -16.35
CA ARG A 2 1.36 -0.06 -17.45
C ARG A 2 2.01 1.31 -17.42
N ASP A 3 2.56 1.75 -18.55
CA ASP A 3 2.99 3.15 -18.72
C ASP A 3 1.73 4.01 -18.95
N LEU A 4 1.51 4.92 -18.06
CA LEU A 4 0.57 6.01 -18.27
C LEU A 4 1.31 7.08 -19.06
N ASN A 5 0.70 7.68 -20.08
CA ASN A 5 1.29 8.73 -20.94
C ASN A 5 1.78 9.99 -20.18
N THR A 6 2.02 9.90 -18.89
CA THR A 6 2.36 10.97 -17.95
C THR A 6 3.62 10.68 -17.13
N HIS A 7 4.62 9.97 -17.63
CA HIS A 7 5.82 9.56 -16.88
C HIS A 7 5.57 8.74 -15.58
N LEU A 8 4.32 8.49 -15.21
CA LEU A 8 3.93 7.70 -14.07
C LEU A 8 3.71 6.25 -14.50
N LYS A 9 4.42 5.32 -13.86
CA LYS A 9 4.21 3.90 -14.02
C LYS A 9 3.17 3.42 -13.02
N GLU A 10 2.27 2.55 -13.48
CA GLU A 10 1.26 1.91 -12.65
C GLU A 10 1.56 0.42 -12.54
N PHE A 11 1.48 -0.10 -11.33
CA PHE A 11 1.49 -1.54 -11.05
C PHE A 11 0.05 -2.06 -10.98
N LEU A 12 -0.19 -3.18 -11.62
CA LEU A 12 -1.40 -3.99 -11.45
C LEU A 12 -0.98 -5.43 -11.23
N GLY A 13 -1.39 -6.01 -10.11
CA GLY A 13 -1.13 -7.41 -9.77
C GLY A 13 -2.33 -8.08 -9.12
N GLU A 14 -2.37 -9.40 -9.20
CA GLU A 14 -3.40 -10.21 -8.56
C GLU A 14 -2.82 -11.47 -7.93
N THR A 15 -3.50 -11.98 -6.93
CA THR A 15 -3.21 -13.28 -6.30
C THR A 15 -4.48 -13.89 -5.70
N ILE A 16 -4.44 -15.19 -5.45
CA ILE A 16 -5.44 -15.88 -4.63
C ILE A 16 -4.79 -16.28 -3.33
N VAL A 17 -5.47 -16.03 -2.23
CA VAL A 17 -5.06 -16.42 -0.88
C VAL A 17 -6.04 -17.44 -0.30
N ASN A 18 -5.52 -18.40 0.47
CA ASN A 18 -6.30 -19.51 1.04
C ASN A 18 -6.92 -19.11 2.38
N GLU A 19 -7.77 -18.10 2.36
CA GLU A 19 -8.46 -17.58 3.56
C GLU A 19 -9.75 -16.86 3.17
N HIS A 20 -10.69 -16.77 4.13
CA HIS A 20 -11.95 -16.06 3.96
C HIS A 20 -11.73 -14.55 3.81
N ILE A 21 -12.55 -13.91 2.99
CA ILE A 21 -12.42 -12.48 2.63
C ILE A 21 -12.35 -11.55 3.84
N ASP A 22 -13.12 -11.81 4.88
CA ASP A 22 -13.12 -10.95 6.08
C ASP A 22 -11.84 -11.06 6.89
N SER A 23 -11.21 -12.25 6.94
CA SER A 23 -9.91 -12.44 7.59
C SER A 23 -8.81 -11.72 6.81
N VAL A 24 -8.81 -11.84 5.49
CA VAL A 24 -7.84 -11.16 4.62
C VAL A 24 -8.02 -9.64 4.71
N TYR A 25 -9.25 -9.18 4.68
CA TYR A 25 -9.57 -7.75 4.82
C TYR A 25 -9.09 -7.20 6.17
N SER A 26 -9.40 -7.87 7.28
CA SER A 26 -8.98 -7.45 8.62
C SER A 26 -7.47 -7.41 8.75
N PHE A 27 -6.75 -8.37 8.15
CA PHE A 27 -5.29 -8.40 8.14
C PHE A 27 -4.70 -7.21 7.37
N ILE A 28 -5.22 -6.88 6.19
CA ILE A 28 -4.74 -5.72 5.41
C ILE A 28 -5.07 -4.40 6.13
N MET A 29 -6.22 -4.32 6.81
CA MET A 29 -6.67 -3.13 7.54
C MET A 29 -5.92 -2.89 8.85
N ASP A 30 -5.12 -3.85 9.33
CA ASP A 30 -4.24 -3.67 10.49
C ASP A 30 -2.96 -2.91 10.09
N PHE A 31 -3.13 -1.63 9.81
CA PHE A 31 -2.03 -0.77 9.36
C PHE A 31 -0.96 -0.53 10.43
N ASP A 32 -1.28 -0.67 11.71
CA ASP A 32 -0.26 -0.53 12.76
C ASP A 32 0.79 -1.65 12.72
N HIS A 33 0.47 -2.78 12.11
CA HIS A 33 1.38 -3.91 11.91
C HIS A 33 1.77 -4.14 10.43
N ALA A 34 1.37 -3.26 9.52
CA ALA A 34 1.66 -3.40 8.08
C ALA A 34 3.16 -3.49 7.77
N TYR A 35 4.01 -2.82 8.55
CA TYR A 35 5.47 -2.87 8.41
C TYR A 35 6.06 -4.28 8.54
N GLN A 36 5.35 -5.21 9.16
CA GLN A 36 5.83 -6.60 9.34
C GLN A 36 5.76 -7.42 8.06
N TRP A 37 4.92 -7.05 7.10
CA TRP A 37 4.71 -7.82 5.88
C TRP A 37 4.80 -7.01 4.58
N MET A 38 4.54 -5.72 4.62
CA MET A 38 4.69 -4.86 3.45
C MET A 38 6.18 -4.61 3.15
N TYR A 39 6.59 -4.92 1.93
CA TYR A 39 7.99 -4.81 1.52
C TYR A 39 8.48 -3.36 1.55
N LYS A 40 9.69 -3.15 2.10
CA LYS A 40 10.32 -1.84 2.25
C LYS A 40 9.63 -0.85 3.20
N ILE A 41 8.55 -1.21 3.84
CA ILE A 41 7.94 -0.39 4.89
C ILE A 41 8.71 -0.63 6.19
N LYS A 42 9.30 0.43 6.73
CA LYS A 42 10.11 0.42 7.95
C LYS A 42 9.25 0.62 9.19
N SER A 43 8.25 1.49 9.09
CA SER A 43 7.23 1.68 10.11
C SER A 43 5.88 2.02 9.48
N SER A 44 4.83 1.72 10.18
CA SER A 44 3.46 2.08 9.80
C SER A 44 2.64 2.38 11.04
N LYS A 45 1.85 3.43 11.00
CA LYS A 45 1.04 3.86 12.13
C LYS A 45 -0.22 4.57 11.68
N ARG A 46 -1.36 4.17 12.25
CA ARG A 46 -2.58 4.96 12.15
C ARG A 46 -2.43 6.24 12.96
N ILE A 47 -2.77 7.39 12.37
CA ILE A 47 -2.59 8.72 12.97
C ILE A 47 -3.91 9.49 13.12
N SER A 48 -5.04 8.83 12.99
CA SER A 48 -6.37 9.38 13.20
C SER A 48 -7.28 8.40 13.94
N PRO A 49 -8.40 8.86 14.55
CA PRO A 49 -9.34 8.00 15.26
C PRO A 49 -9.88 6.82 14.45
N LEU A 50 -10.22 5.74 15.14
CA LEU A 50 -10.63 4.43 14.57
C LEU A 50 -12.05 4.40 13.97
N ASN A 51 -12.92 5.31 14.35
CA ASN A 51 -14.37 5.24 14.11
C ASN A 51 -14.86 6.05 12.90
N GLU A 52 -13.94 6.47 12.02
CA GLU A 52 -14.29 7.23 10.82
C GLU A 52 -14.36 6.32 9.59
N GLU A 53 -15.21 6.67 8.63
CA GLU A 53 -15.27 6.00 7.31
C GLU A 53 -13.95 6.12 6.56
N LYS A 54 -13.20 7.16 6.87
CA LYS A 54 -11.84 7.38 6.40
C LYS A 54 -10.91 7.64 7.58
N PHE A 55 -9.66 7.23 7.44
CA PHE A 55 -8.63 7.47 8.43
C PHE A 55 -7.29 7.68 7.74
N TYR A 56 -6.28 8.05 8.51
CA TYR A 56 -4.95 8.37 7.98
C TYR A 56 -3.90 7.44 8.56
N VAL A 57 -2.94 7.07 7.72
CA VAL A 57 -1.81 6.21 8.09
C VAL A 57 -0.52 6.89 7.66
N HIS A 58 0.47 6.88 8.52
CA HIS A 58 1.82 7.32 8.23
C HIS A 58 2.73 6.10 8.04
N PHE A 59 3.44 6.08 6.93
CA PHE A 59 4.44 5.07 6.61
C PHE A 59 5.82 5.70 6.52
N THR A 60 6.85 4.96 6.95
CA THR A 60 8.22 5.25 6.57
C THR A 60 8.75 4.14 5.67
N VAL A 61 9.47 4.53 4.63
CA VAL A 61 9.90 3.67 3.52
C VAL A 61 11.41 3.65 3.44
N ASN A 62 11.99 2.47 3.50
CA ASN A 62 13.44 2.28 3.38
C ASN A 62 13.88 2.32 1.92
N ILE A 63 14.73 3.28 1.57
CA ILE A 63 15.27 3.44 0.21
C ILE A 63 16.67 2.82 0.06
N ASN A 64 17.35 2.50 1.13
CA ASN A 64 18.74 2.08 1.23
C ASN A 64 19.75 3.24 1.08
N TRP A 65 20.74 3.19 1.95
CA TRP A 65 21.89 4.08 1.88
C TRP A 65 22.58 4.03 0.49
N PRO A 66 23.03 5.15 -0.10
CA PRO A 66 23.18 6.49 0.52
C PRO A 66 21.95 7.41 0.35
N LEU A 67 20.82 6.91 -0.10
CA LEU A 67 19.63 7.70 -0.32
C LEU A 67 18.85 7.89 0.99
N THR A 68 18.27 9.06 1.15
CA THR A 68 17.40 9.37 2.30
C THR A 68 16.13 8.54 2.25
N ASP A 69 15.71 7.97 3.39
CA ASP A 69 14.42 7.29 3.51
C ASP A 69 13.27 8.26 3.17
N ARG A 70 12.14 7.70 2.79
CA ARG A 70 10.92 8.46 2.47
C ARG A 70 9.89 8.25 3.57
N ASP A 71 8.99 9.22 3.69
CA ASP A 71 7.76 9.02 4.41
C ASP A 71 6.54 9.30 3.53
N LEU A 72 5.41 8.75 3.92
CA LEU A 72 4.18 8.78 3.15
C LEU A 72 2.99 8.85 4.09
N VAL A 73 2.15 9.85 3.93
CA VAL A 73 0.87 9.96 4.63
C VAL A 73 -0.25 9.62 3.68
N MET A 74 -1.06 8.62 4.01
CA MET A 74 -2.15 8.14 3.18
C MET A 74 -3.49 8.33 3.88
N GLU A 75 -4.47 8.89 3.17
CA GLU A 75 -5.87 8.78 3.52
C GLU A 75 -6.38 7.42 3.04
N VAL A 76 -6.98 6.66 3.94
CA VAL A 76 -7.55 5.35 3.68
C VAL A 76 -9.07 5.45 3.71
N LYS A 77 -9.71 5.05 2.62
CA LYS A 77 -11.16 4.89 2.51
C LYS A 77 -11.48 3.43 2.29
N LYS A 78 -12.56 2.97 2.92
CA LYS A 78 -13.07 1.60 2.79
C LYS A 78 -14.45 1.62 2.15
N ASP A 79 -14.69 0.67 1.24
CA ASP A 79 -16.00 0.38 0.67
C ASP A 79 -16.25 -1.12 0.78
N THR A 80 -17.37 -1.48 1.38
CA THR A 80 -17.75 -2.87 1.63
C THR A 80 -19.04 -3.19 0.89
N LYS A 81 -18.95 -4.13 -0.04
CA LYS A 81 -20.08 -4.71 -0.78
C LYS A 81 -20.23 -6.17 -0.38
N GLU A 82 -21.31 -6.83 -0.77
CA GLU A 82 -21.65 -8.19 -0.34
C GLU A 82 -20.48 -9.18 -0.57
N GLU A 83 -19.91 -9.22 -1.76
CA GLU A 83 -18.83 -10.13 -2.15
C GLU A 83 -17.49 -9.44 -2.41
N MET A 84 -17.37 -8.16 -2.03
CA MET A 84 -16.20 -7.34 -2.35
C MET A 84 -15.84 -6.41 -1.21
N ARG A 85 -14.52 -6.21 -1.00
CA ARG A 85 -13.95 -5.20 -0.11
C ARG A 85 -12.97 -4.36 -0.89
N ILE A 86 -13.12 -3.05 -0.85
CA ILE A 86 -12.23 -2.11 -1.54
C ILE A 86 -11.58 -1.20 -0.50
N ILE A 87 -10.25 -1.11 -0.54
CA ILE A 87 -9.46 -0.20 0.28
C ILE A 87 -8.74 0.76 -0.66
N THR A 88 -9.14 2.01 -0.65
CA THR A 88 -8.51 3.07 -1.45
C THR A 88 -7.60 3.91 -0.59
N MET A 89 -6.35 4.04 -0.98
CA MET A 89 -5.33 4.81 -0.28
C MET A 89 -4.82 5.91 -1.21
N ILE A 90 -4.86 7.15 -0.75
CA ILE A 90 -4.43 8.32 -1.53
C ILE A 90 -3.52 9.19 -0.66
N SER A 91 -2.38 9.61 -1.19
CA SER A 91 -1.44 10.48 -0.48
C SER A 91 -2.09 11.80 -0.04
N ARG A 92 -1.76 12.22 1.19
CA ARG A 92 -2.15 13.49 1.80
C ARG A 92 -0.92 14.14 2.45
N PRO A 93 0.02 14.63 1.65
CA PRO A 93 1.35 15.03 2.14
C PRO A 93 1.32 16.18 3.15
N LYS A 94 0.26 16.99 3.16
CA LYS A 94 0.10 18.14 4.05
C LYS A 94 -0.71 17.82 5.32
N PHE A 95 -1.14 16.59 5.53
CA PHE A 95 -1.98 16.22 6.69
C PHE A 95 -1.22 16.31 8.02
N VAL A 96 0.08 15.99 8.01
CA VAL A 96 0.99 16.21 9.15
C VAL A 96 2.24 16.95 8.67
N PRO A 97 2.92 17.70 9.55
CA PRO A 97 4.18 18.34 9.21
C PRO A 97 5.21 17.36 8.66
N GLU A 98 6.09 17.85 7.80
CA GLU A 98 7.22 17.07 7.31
C GLU A 98 8.29 16.90 8.40
N ASP A 99 8.90 15.70 8.44
CA ASP A 99 10.05 15.41 9.27
C ASP A 99 11.33 15.58 8.42
N LYS A 100 12.30 16.34 8.92
CA LYS A 100 13.58 16.61 8.25
C LYS A 100 14.41 15.36 7.95
N ASP A 101 14.14 14.25 8.63
CA ASP A 101 14.87 12.99 8.46
C ASP A 101 14.35 12.16 7.29
N TYR A 102 13.25 12.59 6.67
CA TYR A 102 12.60 11.92 5.53
C TYR A 102 12.33 12.88 4.38
N ILE A 103 12.22 12.33 3.19
CA ILE A 103 11.66 13.07 2.03
C ILE A 103 10.22 12.60 1.85
N ARG A 104 9.27 13.55 1.93
CA ARG A 104 7.83 13.27 1.81
C ARG A 104 7.44 12.89 0.39
N ILE A 105 6.85 11.69 0.21
CA ILE A 105 6.20 11.30 -1.04
C ILE A 105 4.90 12.09 -1.18
N ILE A 106 4.77 12.87 -2.26
CA ILE A 106 3.63 13.77 -2.47
C ILE A 106 2.54 13.18 -3.35
N ASP A 107 2.87 12.25 -4.24
CA ASP A 107 1.91 11.59 -5.12
C ASP A 107 2.02 10.07 -5.02
N SER A 108 0.98 9.45 -4.49
CA SER A 108 0.84 8.01 -4.40
C SER A 108 -0.63 7.63 -4.29
N LYS A 109 -1.00 6.56 -4.96
CA LYS A 109 -2.32 5.95 -4.85
C LYS A 109 -2.20 4.44 -4.88
N SER A 110 -2.96 3.77 -4.03
CA SER A 110 -3.10 2.31 -4.03
C SER A 110 -4.56 1.94 -3.84
N VAL A 111 -4.98 0.92 -4.59
CA VAL A 111 -6.33 0.33 -4.46
C VAL A 111 -6.16 -1.17 -4.27
N TRP A 112 -6.61 -1.66 -3.13
CA TRP A 112 -6.76 -3.07 -2.85
C TRP A 112 -8.20 -3.46 -3.11
N THR A 113 -8.43 -4.46 -3.95
CA THR A 113 -9.76 -5.03 -4.19
C THR A 113 -9.71 -6.49 -3.82
N LEU A 114 -10.56 -6.89 -2.87
CA LEU A 114 -10.73 -8.26 -2.44
C LEU A 114 -12.07 -8.75 -2.96
N GLU A 115 -12.06 -9.88 -3.65
CA GLU A 115 -13.26 -10.53 -4.15
C GLU A 115 -13.43 -11.90 -3.48
N TYR A 116 -14.65 -12.16 -3.01
CA TYR A 116 -15.02 -13.45 -2.46
C TYR A 116 -15.01 -14.51 -3.58
N VAL A 117 -14.29 -15.59 -3.38
CA VAL A 117 -14.30 -16.75 -4.28
C VAL A 117 -15.15 -17.86 -3.65
N ASP A 118 -14.81 -18.24 -2.42
CA ASP A 118 -15.54 -19.17 -1.58
C ASP A 118 -15.15 -19.00 -0.10
N LYS A 119 -15.64 -19.87 0.77
CA LYS A 119 -15.38 -19.79 2.22
C LYS A 119 -13.90 -19.87 2.62
N LYS A 120 -13.03 -20.32 1.71
CA LYS A 120 -11.60 -20.55 1.98
C LYS A 120 -10.69 -19.82 1.03
N HIS A 121 -11.24 -19.09 0.04
CA HIS A 121 -10.42 -18.44 -0.96
C HIS A 121 -10.90 -17.01 -1.22
N THR A 122 -9.94 -16.10 -1.30
CA THR A 122 -10.15 -14.70 -1.65
C THR A 122 -9.22 -14.33 -2.80
N LYS A 123 -9.76 -13.70 -3.82
CA LYS A 123 -8.96 -13.09 -4.88
C LYS A 123 -8.62 -11.66 -4.49
N VAL A 124 -7.35 -11.31 -4.59
CA VAL A 124 -6.83 -10.01 -4.19
C VAL A 124 -6.18 -9.34 -5.38
N PHE A 125 -6.62 -8.13 -5.68
CA PHE A 125 -6.02 -7.24 -6.67
C PHE A 125 -5.34 -6.07 -5.97
N LEU A 126 -4.21 -5.66 -6.48
CA LEU A 126 -3.51 -4.44 -6.08
C LEU A 126 -3.18 -3.63 -7.31
N GLN A 127 -3.73 -2.42 -7.36
CA GLN A 127 -3.36 -1.38 -8.32
C GLN A 127 -2.67 -0.26 -7.57
N SER A 128 -1.50 0.17 -8.01
CA SER A 128 -0.77 1.24 -7.32
C SER A 128 0.14 2.02 -8.25
N HIS A 129 0.30 3.31 -7.94
CA HIS A 129 1.37 4.14 -8.48
C HIS A 129 1.96 5.02 -7.38
N SER A 130 3.20 5.44 -7.55
CA SER A 130 3.87 6.40 -6.67
C SER A 130 4.91 7.17 -7.46
N ASP A 131 4.96 8.49 -7.25
CA ASP A 131 6.05 9.33 -7.69
C ASP A 131 7.04 9.51 -6.54
N ILE A 132 8.15 8.76 -6.61
CA ILE A 132 9.22 8.81 -5.61
C ILE A 132 10.27 9.79 -6.10
N GLN A 133 10.12 11.03 -5.72
CA GLN A 133 10.97 12.13 -6.17
C GLN A 133 12.42 12.01 -5.70
N GLY A 134 13.33 12.59 -6.48
CA GLY A 134 14.73 12.78 -6.10
C GLY A 134 15.57 11.51 -6.07
N ILE A 135 15.17 10.47 -6.80
CA ILE A 135 15.94 9.24 -6.97
C ILE A 135 16.10 8.89 -8.47
N PRO A 136 17.17 8.18 -8.84
CA PRO A 136 17.33 7.72 -10.22
C PRO A 136 16.15 6.85 -10.69
N SER A 137 15.78 6.96 -11.97
CA SER A 137 14.62 6.25 -12.55
C SER A 137 14.68 4.73 -12.35
N TRP A 138 15.88 4.12 -12.43
CA TRP A 138 16.03 2.69 -12.20
C TRP A 138 15.70 2.26 -10.76
N VAL A 139 15.93 3.14 -9.77
CA VAL A 139 15.52 2.89 -8.37
C VAL A 139 14.01 3.07 -8.24
N THR A 140 13.44 4.10 -8.87
CA THR A 140 11.99 4.32 -8.92
C THR A 140 11.29 3.10 -9.49
N ASP A 141 11.79 2.55 -10.60
CA ASP A 141 11.23 1.37 -11.25
C ASP A 141 11.22 0.14 -10.35
N LEU A 142 12.29 -0.06 -9.57
CA LEU A 142 12.34 -1.12 -8.56
C LEU A 142 11.24 -0.95 -7.50
N PHE A 143 11.04 0.26 -7.03
CA PHE A 143 10.00 0.55 -6.02
C PHE A 143 8.59 0.34 -6.56
N ILE A 144 8.27 0.88 -7.73
CA ILE A 144 6.96 0.77 -8.36
C ILE A 144 6.60 -0.69 -8.64
N THR A 145 7.60 -1.53 -8.97
CA THR A 145 7.37 -2.94 -9.30
C THR A 145 7.52 -3.85 -8.09
N GLN A 146 8.62 -3.74 -7.37
CA GLN A 146 8.97 -4.69 -6.31
C GLN A 146 8.13 -4.54 -5.06
N THR A 147 7.85 -3.31 -4.63
CA THR A 147 7.10 -3.09 -3.38
C THR A 147 5.70 -3.69 -3.44
N PRO A 148 4.87 -3.41 -4.45
CA PRO A 148 3.56 -4.03 -4.54
C PRO A 148 3.63 -5.53 -4.88
N PHE A 149 4.58 -5.98 -5.70
CA PHE A 149 4.77 -7.39 -6.01
C PHE A 149 5.06 -8.22 -4.76
N TYR A 150 6.04 -7.79 -3.96
CA TYR A 150 6.38 -8.49 -2.72
C TYR A 150 5.30 -8.33 -1.65
N GLY A 151 4.54 -7.22 -1.66
CA GLY A 151 3.35 -7.06 -0.83
C GLY A 151 2.33 -8.18 -1.10
N LEU A 152 1.95 -8.40 -2.36
CA LEU A 152 1.06 -9.50 -2.75
C LEU A 152 1.65 -10.88 -2.44
N LYS A 153 2.94 -11.09 -2.71
CA LYS A 153 3.65 -12.33 -2.41
C LYS A 153 3.66 -12.64 -0.91
N ASN A 154 3.94 -11.65 -0.08
CA ASN A 154 3.96 -11.83 1.38
C ASN A 154 2.57 -12.07 1.94
N LEU A 155 1.55 -11.38 1.42
CA LEU A 155 0.16 -11.64 1.75
C LEU A 155 -0.22 -13.08 1.43
N ARG A 156 0.09 -13.56 0.22
CA ARG A 156 -0.15 -14.95 -0.16
C ARG A 156 0.57 -15.93 0.76
N LYS A 157 1.84 -15.68 1.06
CA LYS A 157 2.63 -16.53 1.95
C LYS A 157 2.05 -16.59 3.37
N ARG A 158 1.41 -15.53 3.83
CA ARG A 158 0.80 -15.48 5.17
C ARG A 158 -0.36 -16.44 5.32
N PHE A 159 -1.13 -16.67 4.24
CA PHE A 159 -2.36 -17.46 4.24
C PHE A 159 -2.27 -18.79 3.48
N ASN A 160 -1.11 -19.14 2.93
CA ASN A 160 -0.85 -20.41 2.25
C ASN A 160 0.17 -21.24 3.09
#